data_95a33acfe8881d000a34fd10be259bac
#
_entry.id   95a33acfe8881d000a34fd10be259bac
#
_cell.length_a   1.000
_cell.length_b   1.000
_cell.length_c   1.000
_cell.angle_alpha   90.00
_cell.angle_beta   90.00
_cell.angle_gamma   90.00
#
_symmetry.space_group_name_H-M   'P 1'
#
loop_
_entity.id
_entity.type
_entity.pdbx_description
1 polymer ?
#
loop_
_entity_poly.entity_id
_entity_poly.type
_entity_poly.pdbx_seq_one_letter_code
_entity_poly.pdbx_strand_id
1 'polypeptide(L)'
;MEETVLENIVVAFSSGKDSVFLVNQLLKDQRYKIISLVTTCTNNGNVTSHHIDEHLVEKQAEAIGLPLYKIKMSDFTTENFEDGLISTMVYFRKHFGVTKIAYGDLFLEEVKIYKEKLLARHGFELLLPLWGRNTKTLARLMVEEGWKAAVISIDSTKLSSDFLGKTLTKEWLEALPSDVDPCGEYGEYHTFVYHGPIFQYPVPIEIDFQIINGRDRWKFVGIKLKGE
;
A
#
# COMPACT_ATOMS: atom_id res chain seq x y z
N MET A 1 -3.78 -4.94 -37.26
CA MET A 1 -3.39 -4.31 -35.97
C MET A 1 -2.95 -5.46 -35.11
N GLU A 2 -1.66 -5.52 -34.75
CA GLU A 2 -1.21 -6.51 -33.74
C GLU A 2 -1.93 -6.20 -32.43
N GLU A 3 -2.67 -7.16 -31.90
CA GLU A 3 -3.18 -7.08 -30.54
C GLU A 3 -1.99 -6.98 -29.58
N THR A 4 -1.81 -5.84 -28.94
CA THR A 4 -0.79 -5.68 -27.92
C THR A 4 -1.15 -6.62 -26.76
N VAL A 5 -0.44 -7.73 -26.64
CA VAL A 5 -0.62 -8.67 -25.53
C VAL A 5 -0.15 -7.98 -24.24
N LEU A 6 -1.11 -7.70 -23.34
CA LEU A 6 -0.79 -7.10 -22.05
C LEU A 6 -0.01 -8.08 -21.20
N GLU A 7 1.01 -7.60 -20.52
CA GLU A 7 1.79 -8.41 -19.58
C GLU A 7 1.05 -8.55 -18.24
N ASN A 8 0.83 -9.79 -17.80
CA ASN A 8 0.17 -10.07 -16.53
C ASN A 8 1.11 -9.78 -15.35
N ILE A 9 0.63 -8.98 -14.41
CA ILE A 9 1.37 -8.59 -13.21
C ILE A 9 0.52 -8.77 -11.95
N VAL A 10 1.18 -8.83 -10.79
CA VAL A 10 0.54 -8.64 -9.49
C VAL A 10 1.07 -7.37 -8.83
N VAL A 11 0.31 -6.81 -7.90
CA VAL A 11 0.66 -5.56 -7.21
C VAL A 11 0.71 -5.81 -5.72
N ALA A 12 1.85 -5.51 -5.08
CA ALA A 12 1.96 -5.48 -3.63
C ALA A 12 1.09 -4.35 -3.07
N PHE A 13 0.18 -4.71 -2.18
CA PHE A 13 -0.91 -3.82 -1.77
C PHE A 13 -1.00 -3.70 -0.26
N SER A 14 -0.63 -2.53 0.26
CA SER A 14 -0.63 -2.21 1.68
C SER A 14 -1.88 -1.47 2.14
N SER A 15 -2.84 -1.19 1.24
CA SER A 15 -4.00 -0.31 1.47
C SER A 15 -3.69 1.19 1.65
N GLY A 16 -2.43 1.54 1.80
CA GLY A 16 -1.96 2.92 1.93
C GLY A 16 -1.91 3.68 0.59
N LYS A 17 -1.74 4.99 0.70
CA LYS A 17 -1.79 5.92 -0.43
C LYS A 17 -0.87 5.54 -1.60
N ASP A 18 0.38 5.10 -1.33
CA ASP A 18 1.34 4.83 -2.39
C ASP A 18 0.97 3.58 -3.18
N SER A 19 0.54 2.49 -2.49
CA SER A 19 0.09 1.27 -3.15
C SER A 19 -1.20 1.47 -3.95
N VAL A 20 -2.14 2.27 -3.45
CA VAL A 20 -3.38 2.58 -4.18
C VAL A 20 -3.10 3.50 -5.38
N PHE A 21 -2.23 4.49 -5.22
CA PHE A 21 -1.82 5.36 -6.32
C PHE A 21 -1.03 4.58 -7.40
N LEU A 22 -0.20 3.63 -6.99
CA LEU A 22 0.46 2.70 -7.91
C LEU A 22 -0.56 1.94 -8.76
N VAL A 23 -1.63 1.39 -8.14
CA VAL A 23 -2.71 0.72 -8.86
C VAL A 23 -3.32 1.65 -9.92
N ASN A 24 -3.60 2.92 -9.56
CA ASN A 24 -4.11 3.92 -10.50
C ASN A 24 -3.17 4.15 -11.69
N GLN A 25 -1.86 4.20 -11.46
CA GLN A 25 -0.88 4.37 -12.54
C GLN A 25 -0.84 3.15 -13.46
N LEU A 26 -0.87 1.94 -12.89
CA LEU A 26 -0.83 0.70 -13.65
C LEU A 26 -2.13 0.42 -14.43
N LEU A 27 -3.29 0.83 -13.91
CA LEU A 27 -4.56 0.76 -14.65
C LEU A 27 -4.59 1.68 -15.89
N LYS A 28 -3.83 2.78 -15.86
CA LYS A 28 -3.67 3.69 -17.00
C LYS A 28 -2.59 3.23 -17.99
N ASP A 29 -1.72 2.30 -17.56
CA ASP A 29 -0.60 1.81 -18.37
C ASP A 29 -1.05 0.62 -19.24
N GLN A 30 -1.13 0.86 -20.53
CA GLN A 30 -1.60 -0.14 -21.51
C GLN A 30 -0.63 -1.31 -21.75
N ARG A 31 0.49 -1.37 -21.04
CA ARG A 31 1.44 -2.50 -21.11
C ARG A 31 1.06 -3.64 -20.18
N TYR A 32 0.32 -3.36 -19.10
CA TYR A 32 0.10 -4.29 -18.00
C TYR A 32 -1.37 -4.62 -17.78
N LYS A 33 -1.62 -5.87 -17.34
CA LYS A 33 -2.87 -6.32 -16.79
C LYS A 33 -2.66 -6.74 -15.34
N ILE A 34 -3.30 -6.07 -14.41
CA ILE A 34 -3.27 -6.45 -12.99
C ILE A 34 -4.13 -7.70 -12.79
N ILE A 35 -3.50 -8.81 -12.43
CA ILE A 35 -4.19 -10.08 -12.16
C ILE A 35 -4.74 -10.10 -10.73
N SER A 36 -3.97 -9.59 -9.76
CA SER A 36 -4.38 -9.52 -8.36
C SER A 36 -3.59 -8.46 -7.61
N LEU A 37 -4.22 -7.89 -6.60
CA LEU A 37 -3.55 -7.24 -5.49
C LEU A 37 -3.05 -8.33 -4.54
N VAL A 38 -1.88 -8.14 -3.94
CA VAL A 38 -1.26 -9.11 -3.01
C VAL A 38 -0.92 -8.38 -1.71
N THR A 39 -1.48 -8.86 -0.60
CA THR A 39 -1.20 -8.30 0.72
C THR A 39 -0.72 -9.38 1.69
N THR A 40 0.07 -9.00 2.68
CA THR A 40 0.49 -9.88 3.77
C THR A 40 -0.33 -9.62 5.02
N CYS A 41 -0.82 -10.67 5.66
CA CYS A 41 -1.60 -10.56 6.89
C CYS A 41 -1.22 -11.68 7.87
N THR A 42 -1.45 -11.39 9.15
CA THR A 42 -1.30 -12.41 10.21
C THR A 42 -2.43 -13.43 10.14
N ASN A 43 -2.24 -14.57 10.83
CA ASN A 43 -3.31 -15.55 11.04
C ASN A 43 -4.50 -14.97 11.84
N ASN A 44 -4.28 -13.87 12.58
CA ASN A 44 -5.32 -13.16 13.35
C ASN A 44 -6.05 -12.09 12.53
N GLY A 45 -5.82 -12.01 11.21
CA GLY A 45 -6.56 -11.10 10.33
C GLY A 45 -6.04 -9.65 10.27
N ASN A 46 -4.87 -9.35 10.82
CA ASN A 46 -4.28 -8.01 10.71
C ASN A 46 -3.31 -7.93 9.54
N VAL A 47 -3.45 -6.91 8.71
CA VAL A 47 -2.47 -6.58 7.66
C VAL A 47 -1.20 -6.05 8.32
N THR A 48 -0.06 -6.60 7.89
CA THR A 48 1.21 -6.48 8.59
C THR A 48 1.77 -5.07 8.66
N SER A 49 1.60 -4.32 7.59
CA SER A 49 2.24 -3.00 7.45
C SER A 49 1.54 -1.89 8.24
N HIS A 50 0.25 -2.04 8.55
CA HIS A 50 -0.53 -0.91 9.08
C HIS A 50 -1.43 -1.27 10.27
N HIS A 51 -1.38 -2.50 10.79
CA HIS A 51 -2.29 -2.99 11.85
C HIS A 51 -3.79 -2.80 11.52
N ILE A 52 -4.14 -2.89 10.24
CA ILE A 52 -5.49 -2.76 9.74
C ILE A 52 -6.12 -4.14 9.65
N ASP A 53 -7.41 -4.23 9.98
CA ASP A 53 -8.19 -5.44 9.77
C ASP A 53 -8.22 -5.81 8.28
N GLU A 54 -8.00 -7.09 7.96
CA GLU A 54 -7.99 -7.57 6.59
C GLU A 54 -9.31 -7.34 5.85
N HIS A 55 -10.45 -7.28 6.56
CA HIS A 55 -11.74 -6.97 5.96
C HIS A 55 -11.81 -5.56 5.37
N LEU A 56 -11.12 -4.59 5.97
CA LEU A 56 -11.00 -3.25 5.38
C LEU A 56 -10.26 -3.28 4.04
N VAL A 57 -9.20 -4.09 3.95
CA VAL A 57 -8.41 -4.24 2.71
C VAL A 57 -9.19 -5.01 1.66
N GLU A 58 -9.98 -6.01 2.07
CA GLU A 58 -10.92 -6.72 1.17
C GLU A 58 -11.95 -5.75 0.58
N LYS A 59 -12.58 -4.93 1.43
CA LYS A 59 -13.55 -3.92 0.98
C LYS A 59 -12.93 -2.86 0.10
N GLN A 60 -11.67 -2.52 0.32
CA GLN A 60 -10.95 -1.60 -0.54
C GLN A 60 -10.69 -2.23 -1.93
N ALA A 61 -10.22 -3.46 -1.99
CA ALA A 61 -10.00 -4.19 -3.23
C ALA A 61 -11.29 -4.41 -4.01
N GLU A 62 -12.40 -4.74 -3.30
CA GLU A 62 -13.74 -4.85 -3.87
C GLU A 62 -14.21 -3.51 -4.47
N ALA A 63 -14.03 -2.40 -3.74
CA ALA A 63 -14.39 -1.06 -4.22
C ALA A 63 -13.56 -0.61 -5.42
N ILE A 64 -12.33 -1.08 -5.56
CA ILE A 64 -11.46 -0.86 -6.73
C ILE A 64 -11.87 -1.80 -7.89
N GLY A 65 -12.46 -2.96 -7.60
CA GLY A 65 -12.85 -3.96 -8.59
C GLY A 65 -11.71 -4.88 -9.01
N LEU A 66 -10.71 -5.10 -8.14
CA LEU A 66 -9.58 -5.99 -8.38
C LEU A 66 -9.57 -7.16 -7.38
N PRO A 67 -9.17 -8.37 -7.82
CA PRO A 67 -8.98 -9.50 -6.91
C PRO A 67 -7.91 -9.21 -5.85
N LEU A 68 -8.11 -9.69 -4.63
CA LEU A 68 -7.13 -9.62 -3.55
C LEU A 68 -6.66 -11.02 -3.16
N TYR A 69 -5.35 -11.24 -3.17
CA TYR A 69 -4.71 -12.45 -2.65
C TYR A 69 -4.02 -12.13 -1.32
N LYS A 70 -4.29 -12.93 -0.30
CA LYS A 70 -3.75 -12.73 1.06
C LYS A 70 -2.67 -13.77 1.35
N ILE A 71 -1.45 -13.33 1.58
CA ILE A 71 -0.35 -14.15 2.09
C ILE A 71 -0.52 -14.22 3.61
N LYS A 72 -0.99 -15.36 4.12
CA LYS A 72 -1.12 -15.60 5.56
C LYS A 72 0.22 -15.96 6.16
N MET A 73 0.60 -15.26 7.23
CA MET A 73 1.87 -15.44 7.93
C MET A 73 1.62 -15.79 9.40
N SER A 74 2.33 -16.78 9.91
CA SER A 74 2.27 -17.17 11.33
C SER A 74 2.94 -16.12 12.22
N ASP A 75 4.02 -15.53 11.75
CA ASP A 75 4.78 -14.46 12.37
C ASP A 75 5.41 -13.55 11.30
N PHE A 76 6.06 -12.45 11.75
CA PHE A 76 6.66 -11.44 10.88
C PHE A 76 8.17 -11.61 10.70
N THR A 77 8.66 -12.85 10.65
CA THR A 77 10.04 -13.09 10.29
C THR A 77 10.28 -12.80 8.80
N THR A 78 11.50 -12.39 8.49
CA THR A 78 11.93 -12.18 7.09
C THR A 78 11.78 -13.45 6.28
N GLU A 79 12.13 -14.61 6.85
CA GLU A 79 12.02 -15.91 6.22
C GLU A 79 10.59 -16.25 5.81
N ASN A 80 9.62 -16.14 6.73
CA ASN A 80 8.21 -16.40 6.43
C ASN A 80 7.65 -15.43 5.38
N PHE A 81 8.10 -14.17 5.39
CA PHE A 81 7.72 -13.20 4.36
C PHE A 81 8.27 -13.61 3.00
N GLU A 82 9.56 -13.94 2.90
CA GLU A 82 10.20 -14.33 1.64
C GLU A 82 9.56 -15.59 1.08
N ASP A 83 9.38 -16.62 1.89
CA ASP A 83 8.76 -17.90 1.49
C ASP A 83 7.31 -17.68 1.03
N GLY A 84 6.53 -16.93 1.77
CA GLY A 84 5.15 -16.60 1.42
C GLY A 84 5.05 -15.83 0.11
N LEU A 85 5.90 -14.82 -0.08
CA LEU A 85 5.95 -14.03 -1.30
C LEU A 85 6.35 -14.90 -2.51
N ILE A 86 7.43 -15.67 -2.39
CA ILE A 86 7.94 -16.48 -3.51
C ILE A 86 6.95 -17.59 -3.86
N SER A 87 6.37 -18.27 -2.87
CA SER A 87 5.32 -19.29 -3.11
C SER A 87 4.12 -18.69 -3.85
N THR A 88 3.71 -17.49 -3.46
CA THR A 88 2.64 -16.73 -4.13
C THR A 88 3.02 -16.39 -5.57
N MET A 89 4.21 -15.89 -5.82
CA MET A 89 4.68 -15.58 -7.17
C MET A 89 4.77 -16.83 -8.06
N VAL A 90 5.22 -17.97 -7.51
CA VAL A 90 5.23 -19.26 -8.23
C VAL A 90 3.81 -19.70 -8.59
N TYR A 91 2.84 -19.54 -7.68
CA TYR A 91 1.43 -19.80 -7.97
C TYR A 91 0.92 -18.92 -9.12
N PHE A 92 1.13 -17.62 -9.08
CA PHE A 92 0.66 -16.70 -10.12
C PHE A 92 1.38 -16.93 -11.47
N ARG A 93 2.66 -17.29 -11.47
CA ARG A 93 3.37 -17.66 -12.69
C ARG A 93 2.77 -18.91 -13.33
N LYS A 94 2.49 -19.94 -12.53
CA LYS A 94 1.94 -21.22 -13.02
C LYS A 94 0.54 -21.05 -13.61
N HIS A 95 -0.33 -20.23 -12.98
CA HIS A 95 -1.74 -20.17 -13.35
C HIS A 95 -2.07 -19.00 -14.27
N PHE A 96 -1.27 -17.93 -14.26
CA PHE A 96 -1.57 -16.68 -14.98
C PHE A 96 -0.39 -16.15 -15.80
N GLY A 97 0.75 -16.83 -15.82
CA GLY A 97 1.94 -16.38 -16.54
C GLY A 97 2.59 -15.12 -15.95
N VAL A 98 2.31 -14.79 -14.69
CA VAL A 98 2.88 -13.62 -14.01
C VAL A 98 4.36 -13.84 -13.74
N THR A 99 5.19 -12.89 -14.17
CA THR A 99 6.64 -12.86 -13.91
C THR A 99 7.09 -11.63 -13.13
N LYS A 100 6.20 -10.65 -12.94
CA LYS A 100 6.52 -9.37 -12.32
C LYS A 100 5.57 -9.03 -11.17
N ILE A 101 6.13 -8.39 -10.14
CA ILE A 101 5.36 -7.78 -9.07
C ILE A 101 5.71 -6.30 -8.95
N ALA A 102 4.69 -5.46 -8.84
CA ALA A 102 4.85 -4.02 -8.69
C ALA A 102 4.74 -3.59 -7.22
N TYR A 103 5.61 -2.66 -6.81
CA TYR A 103 5.62 -2.04 -5.50
C TYR A 103 5.55 -0.50 -5.62
N GLY A 104 4.99 0.14 -4.60
CA GLY A 104 4.86 1.60 -4.54
C GLY A 104 6.04 2.32 -3.89
N ASP A 105 7.21 1.70 -3.80
CA ASP A 105 8.42 2.31 -3.21
C ASP A 105 8.87 3.52 -4.04
N LEU A 106 9.36 4.56 -3.36
CA LEU A 106 9.69 5.85 -4.00
C LEU A 106 11.19 6.09 -4.17
N PHE A 107 12.01 5.84 -3.12
CA PHE A 107 13.44 6.15 -3.19
C PHE A 107 14.35 5.39 -2.20
N LEU A 108 13.83 4.45 -1.39
CA LEU A 108 14.65 3.70 -0.42
C LEU A 108 15.48 2.63 -1.14
N GLU A 109 16.72 2.99 -1.50
CA GLU A 109 17.59 2.15 -2.33
C GLU A 109 17.89 0.77 -1.70
N GLU A 110 18.06 0.71 -0.38
CA GLU A 110 18.31 -0.55 0.34
C GLU A 110 17.12 -1.51 0.21
N VAL A 111 15.88 -0.98 0.29
CA VAL A 111 14.64 -1.75 0.16
C VAL A 111 14.50 -2.27 -1.28
N LYS A 112 14.78 -1.44 -2.26
CA LYS A 112 14.78 -1.80 -3.68
C LYS A 112 15.79 -2.93 -3.96
N ILE A 113 17.05 -2.75 -3.55
CA ILE A 113 18.11 -3.74 -3.76
C ILE A 113 17.74 -5.08 -3.10
N TYR A 114 17.17 -5.04 -1.90
CA TYR A 114 16.70 -6.25 -1.22
C TYR A 114 15.64 -6.98 -2.03
N LYS A 115 14.59 -6.27 -2.48
CA LYS A 115 13.49 -6.84 -3.26
C LYS A 115 13.97 -7.36 -4.63
N GLU A 116 14.82 -6.60 -5.33
CA GLU A 116 15.40 -7.02 -6.60
C GLU A 116 16.18 -8.32 -6.46
N LYS A 117 17.06 -8.43 -5.44
CA LYS A 117 17.85 -9.64 -5.20
C LYS A 117 16.97 -10.84 -4.85
N LEU A 118 15.96 -10.65 -4.00
CA LEU A 118 15.03 -11.71 -3.62
C LEU A 118 14.28 -12.25 -4.85
N LEU A 119 13.66 -11.38 -5.62
CA LEU A 119 12.85 -11.75 -6.77
C LEU A 119 13.71 -12.37 -7.90
N ALA A 120 14.86 -11.78 -8.20
CA ALA A 120 15.73 -12.26 -9.27
C ALA A 120 16.26 -13.67 -9.03
N ARG A 121 16.55 -14.06 -7.79
CA ARG A 121 16.97 -15.45 -7.42
C ARG A 121 15.94 -16.49 -7.82
N HIS A 122 14.67 -16.11 -7.96
CA HIS A 122 13.56 -17.01 -8.30
C HIS A 122 13.00 -16.76 -9.70
N GLY A 123 13.69 -15.92 -10.50
CA GLY A 123 13.30 -15.59 -11.87
C GLY A 123 12.06 -14.71 -11.98
N PHE A 124 11.87 -13.81 -11.02
CA PHE A 124 10.85 -12.76 -11.02
C PHE A 124 11.47 -11.38 -11.13
N GLU A 125 10.72 -10.42 -11.61
CA GLU A 125 11.13 -9.04 -11.78
C GLU A 125 10.37 -8.10 -10.86
N LEU A 126 11.08 -7.08 -10.36
CA LEU A 126 10.51 -5.97 -9.59
C LEU A 126 10.09 -4.84 -10.52
N LEU A 127 8.88 -4.33 -10.36
CA LEU A 127 8.41 -3.10 -11.01
C LEU A 127 8.23 -1.99 -9.97
N LEU A 128 8.82 -0.83 -10.22
CA LEU A 128 8.73 0.36 -9.36
C LEU A 128 8.26 1.59 -10.16
N PRO A 129 6.99 1.66 -10.57
CA PRO A 129 6.49 2.75 -11.44
C PRO A 129 6.53 4.14 -10.80
N LEU A 130 6.63 4.21 -9.47
CA LEU A 130 6.70 5.46 -8.71
C LEU A 130 8.13 5.87 -8.35
N TRP A 131 9.13 5.03 -8.66
CA TRP A 131 10.52 5.25 -8.27
C TRP A 131 11.09 6.57 -8.79
N GLY A 132 11.77 7.30 -7.90
CA GLY A 132 12.42 8.57 -8.21
C GLY A 132 11.47 9.75 -8.40
N ARG A 133 10.16 9.57 -8.20
CA ARG A 133 9.22 10.69 -8.24
C ARG A 133 9.43 11.61 -7.03
N ASN A 134 9.31 12.91 -7.27
CA ASN A 134 9.35 13.90 -6.19
C ASN A 134 8.15 13.72 -5.25
N THR A 135 8.40 13.39 -3.99
CA THR A 135 7.38 13.05 -2.98
C THR A 135 6.43 14.19 -2.68
N LYS A 136 6.91 15.43 -2.67
CA LYS A 136 6.08 16.63 -2.47
C LYS A 136 5.08 16.82 -3.62
N THR A 137 5.54 16.63 -4.84
CA THR A 137 4.68 16.71 -6.03
C THR A 137 3.68 15.56 -6.04
N LEU A 138 4.13 14.34 -5.68
CA LEU A 138 3.29 13.15 -5.67
C LEU A 138 2.18 13.27 -4.62
N ALA A 139 2.51 13.65 -3.37
CA ALA A 139 1.53 13.84 -2.31
C ALA A 139 0.48 14.92 -2.66
N ARG A 140 0.91 16.03 -3.26
CA ARG A 140 0.00 17.08 -3.73
C ARG A 140 -0.93 16.58 -4.84
N LEU A 141 -0.38 15.86 -5.82
CA LEU A 141 -1.16 15.29 -6.92
C LEU A 141 -2.27 14.36 -6.40
N MET A 142 -1.96 13.52 -5.40
CA MET A 142 -2.97 12.66 -4.78
C MET A 142 -4.12 13.48 -4.19
N VAL A 143 -3.83 14.56 -3.47
CA VAL A 143 -4.86 15.43 -2.90
C VAL A 143 -5.66 16.14 -3.99
N GLU A 144 -5.00 16.67 -5.02
CA GLU A 144 -5.62 17.38 -6.14
C GLU A 144 -6.50 16.47 -7.00
N GLU A 145 -6.12 15.21 -7.20
CA GLU A 145 -6.94 14.19 -7.88
C GLU A 145 -8.13 13.70 -7.03
N GLY A 146 -8.28 14.18 -5.78
CA GLY A 146 -9.43 13.88 -4.93
C GLY A 146 -9.33 12.57 -4.15
N TRP A 147 -8.13 12.02 -3.99
CA TRP A 147 -7.93 10.84 -3.13
C TRP A 147 -8.24 11.17 -1.67
N LYS A 148 -8.93 10.26 -0.99
CA LYS A 148 -9.29 10.36 0.42
C LYS A 148 -8.55 9.28 1.19
N ALA A 149 -7.54 9.70 1.94
CA ALA A 149 -6.69 8.84 2.75
C ALA A 149 -6.73 9.31 4.21
N ALA A 150 -7.09 8.44 5.13
CA ALA A 150 -7.02 8.68 6.57
C ALA A 150 -5.61 8.38 7.07
N VAL A 151 -5.03 9.25 7.87
CA VAL A 151 -3.75 9.02 8.57
C VAL A 151 -4.03 8.17 9.81
N ILE A 152 -3.58 6.93 9.78
CA ILE A 152 -3.92 5.92 10.79
C ILE A 152 -2.79 5.62 11.77
N SER A 153 -1.57 5.97 11.41
CA SER A 153 -0.37 5.75 12.23
C SER A 153 0.64 6.85 11.99
N ILE A 154 1.37 7.21 13.05
CA ILE A 154 2.47 8.17 13.01
C ILE A 154 3.67 7.69 13.84
N ASP A 155 4.85 8.13 13.46
CA ASP A 155 6.03 8.19 14.32
C ASP A 155 5.92 9.43 15.24
N SER A 156 5.68 9.22 16.53
CA SER A 156 5.48 10.31 17.49
C SER A 156 6.74 11.12 17.80
N THR A 157 7.91 10.69 17.32
CA THR A 157 9.15 11.48 17.36
C THR A 157 9.24 12.49 16.22
N LYS A 158 8.41 12.31 15.18
CA LYS A 158 8.36 13.14 13.97
C LYS A 158 7.10 13.97 13.86
N LEU A 159 5.96 13.42 14.26
CA LEU A 159 4.65 14.05 14.13
C LEU A 159 3.89 14.08 15.45
N SER A 160 3.21 15.18 15.73
CA SER A 160 2.30 15.26 16.87
C SER A 160 1.05 14.40 16.63
N SER A 161 0.41 13.99 17.73
CA SER A 161 -0.86 13.23 17.66
C SER A 161 -2.00 13.96 16.93
N ASP A 162 -1.88 15.28 16.74
CA ASP A 162 -2.85 16.07 16.00
C ASP A 162 -2.96 15.70 14.51
N PHE A 163 -1.96 15.00 13.98
CA PHE A 163 -1.96 14.50 12.61
C PHE A 163 -2.79 13.22 12.43
N LEU A 164 -3.02 12.44 13.54
CA LEU A 164 -3.74 11.18 13.50
C LEU A 164 -5.25 11.36 13.25
N GLY A 165 -5.85 10.38 12.59
CA GLY A 165 -7.28 10.31 12.30
C GLY A 165 -7.77 11.34 11.29
N LYS A 166 -6.91 12.21 10.79
CA LYS A 166 -7.26 13.22 9.80
C LYS A 166 -7.13 12.68 8.38
N THR A 167 -7.96 13.21 7.48
CA THR A 167 -7.80 12.98 6.05
C THR A 167 -6.64 13.79 5.52
N LEU A 168 -5.85 13.18 4.64
CA LEU A 168 -4.77 13.84 3.91
C LEU A 168 -5.36 14.94 3.03
N THR A 169 -5.07 16.20 3.35
CA THR A 169 -5.50 17.39 2.62
C THR A 169 -4.29 18.27 2.28
N LYS A 170 -4.52 19.32 1.51
CA LYS A 170 -3.48 20.31 1.23
C LYS A 170 -2.97 20.96 2.52
N GLU A 171 -3.87 21.36 3.41
CA GLU A 171 -3.56 21.97 4.71
C GLU A 171 -2.78 20.99 5.60
N TRP A 172 -3.15 19.70 5.56
CA TRP A 172 -2.43 18.65 6.28
C TRP A 172 -0.98 18.53 5.78
N LEU A 173 -0.77 18.55 4.45
CA LEU A 173 0.56 18.49 3.84
C LEU A 173 1.39 19.76 4.12
N GLU A 174 0.74 20.93 4.14
CA GLU A 174 1.40 22.21 4.44
C GLU A 174 1.78 22.36 5.93
N ALA A 175 1.11 21.63 6.82
CA ALA A 175 1.41 21.61 8.25
C ALA A 175 2.54 20.63 8.60
N LEU A 176 3.04 19.80 7.67
CA LEU A 176 4.12 18.86 7.94
C LEU A 176 5.42 19.60 8.34
N PRO A 177 6.13 19.10 9.36
CA PRO A 177 7.50 19.56 9.65
C PRO A 177 8.41 19.39 8.41
N SER A 178 9.37 20.27 8.27
CA SER A 178 10.26 20.31 7.09
C SER A 178 11.19 19.09 6.96
N ASP A 179 11.38 18.32 8.03
CA ASP A 179 12.18 17.10 8.10
C ASP A 179 11.35 15.82 7.97
N VAL A 180 10.05 15.94 7.65
CA VAL A 180 9.13 14.82 7.37
C VAL A 180 8.94 14.71 5.86
N ASP A 181 9.12 13.52 5.33
CA ASP A 181 8.85 13.26 3.91
C ASP A 181 7.35 13.42 3.60
N PRO A 182 6.96 14.20 2.57
CA PRO A 182 5.56 14.41 2.22
C PRO A 182 4.77 13.15 1.88
N CYS A 183 5.46 12.05 1.49
CA CYS A 183 4.85 10.73 1.32
C CYS A 183 5.03 9.81 2.53
N GLY A 184 5.80 10.21 3.55
CA GLY A 184 6.09 9.35 4.71
C GLY A 184 6.94 8.14 4.37
N GLU A 185 7.84 8.25 3.38
CA GLU A 185 8.60 7.10 2.86
C GLU A 185 9.60 6.53 3.88
N TYR A 186 10.07 7.32 4.82
CA TYR A 186 10.88 6.83 5.95
C TYR A 186 10.04 6.20 7.07
N GLY A 187 8.74 6.04 6.85
CA GLY A 187 7.82 5.50 7.83
C GLY A 187 7.28 6.54 8.82
N GLU A 188 7.32 7.85 8.52
CA GLU A 188 6.87 8.88 9.46
C GLU A 188 5.37 8.81 9.72
N TYR A 189 4.60 8.33 8.76
CA TYR A 189 3.17 8.09 8.91
C TYR A 189 2.64 7.05 7.92
N HIS A 190 1.52 6.42 8.25
CA HIS A 190 0.80 5.50 7.36
C HIS A 190 -0.65 5.92 7.19
N THR A 191 -1.22 5.52 6.05
CA THR A 191 -2.56 5.92 5.66
C THR A 191 -3.39 4.72 5.24
N PHE A 192 -4.72 4.86 5.33
CA PHE A 192 -5.70 4.01 4.67
C PHE A 192 -6.50 4.83 3.67
N VAL A 193 -6.52 4.42 2.41
CA VAL A 193 -7.28 5.10 1.36
C VAL A 193 -8.70 4.54 1.32
N TYR A 194 -9.69 5.40 1.51
CA TYR A 194 -11.09 4.96 1.55
C TYR A 194 -11.91 5.45 0.34
N HIS A 195 -11.35 6.30 -0.51
CA HIS A 195 -11.96 6.75 -1.76
C HIS A 195 -10.93 7.40 -2.69
N GLY A 196 -11.23 7.40 -4.00
CA GLY A 196 -10.41 8.04 -5.03
C GLY A 196 -10.88 7.67 -6.44
N PRO A 197 -10.18 8.17 -7.47
CA PRO A 197 -10.60 8.05 -8.87
C PRO A 197 -10.85 6.63 -9.39
N ILE A 198 -10.19 5.61 -8.81
CA ILE A 198 -10.33 4.21 -9.23
C ILE A 198 -11.37 3.43 -8.40
N PHE A 199 -11.97 4.08 -7.40
CA PHE A 199 -12.98 3.44 -6.56
C PHE A 199 -14.36 3.56 -7.20
N GLN A 200 -15.07 2.46 -7.34
CA GLN A 200 -16.46 2.44 -7.80
C GLN A 200 -17.41 3.06 -6.75
N TYR A 201 -17.06 2.96 -5.48
CA TYR A 201 -17.76 3.54 -4.33
C TYR A 201 -16.77 3.74 -3.16
N PRO A 202 -17.05 4.69 -2.25
CA PRO A 202 -16.22 4.88 -1.06
C PRO A 202 -16.30 3.66 -0.13
N VAL A 203 -15.18 3.27 0.49
CA VAL A 203 -15.18 2.32 1.61
C VAL A 203 -15.74 3.04 2.83
N PRO A 204 -16.86 2.58 3.42
CA PRO A 204 -17.49 3.26 4.56
C PRO A 204 -16.69 2.97 5.82
N ILE A 205 -15.81 3.89 6.21
CA ILE A 205 -14.98 3.76 7.40
C ILE A 205 -15.51 4.61 8.56
N GLU A 206 -15.23 4.15 9.78
CA GLU A 206 -15.33 4.90 11.01
C GLU A 206 -13.97 4.92 11.69
N ILE A 207 -13.53 6.09 12.14
CA ILE A 207 -12.26 6.27 12.85
C ILE A 207 -12.55 6.40 14.33
N ASP A 208 -11.94 5.52 15.12
CA ASP A 208 -11.88 5.68 16.57
C ASP A 208 -10.71 6.61 16.91
N PHE A 209 -11.02 7.81 17.38
CA PHE A 209 -10.02 8.80 17.73
C PHE A 209 -9.27 8.51 19.04
N GLN A 210 -9.55 7.37 19.70
CA GLN A 210 -8.76 6.93 20.84
C GLN A 210 -7.35 6.56 20.36
N ILE A 211 -6.36 7.29 20.86
CA ILE A 211 -4.96 7.05 20.50
C ILE A 211 -4.47 5.78 21.18
N ILE A 212 -3.98 4.85 20.39
CA ILE A 212 -3.36 3.61 20.83
C ILE A 212 -1.85 3.79 20.75
N ASN A 213 -1.16 3.60 21.88
CA ASN A 213 0.30 3.58 21.88
C ASN A 213 0.78 2.21 21.41
N GLY A 214 1.55 2.20 20.33
CA GLY A 214 2.23 1.01 19.83
C GLY A 214 3.56 0.76 20.53
N ARG A 215 4.39 -0.09 19.93
CA ARG A 215 5.78 -0.27 20.41
C ARG A 215 6.60 0.97 20.08
N ASP A 216 7.49 1.33 21.02
CA ASP A 216 8.45 2.43 20.92
C ASP A 216 7.78 3.79 20.62
N ARG A 217 7.93 4.28 19.40
CA ARG A 217 7.54 5.62 18.94
C ARG A 217 6.20 5.66 18.20
N TRP A 218 5.61 4.52 17.90
CA TRP A 218 4.42 4.45 17.08
C TRP A 218 3.14 4.78 17.84
N LYS A 219 2.29 5.59 17.21
CA LYS A 219 0.93 5.85 17.69
C LYS A 219 -0.06 5.57 16.56
N PHE A 220 -1.23 5.04 16.93
CA PHE A 220 -2.26 4.62 15.99
C PHE A 220 -3.63 5.17 16.40
N VAL A 221 -4.54 5.22 15.45
CA VAL A 221 -5.98 5.30 15.68
C VAL A 221 -6.64 4.05 15.12
N GLY A 222 -7.71 3.61 15.78
CA GLY A 222 -8.54 2.52 15.29
C GLY A 222 -9.29 2.93 14.03
N ILE A 223 -9.43 1.99 13.10
CA ILE A 223 -10.25 2.16 11.90
C ILE A 223 -11.06 0.88 11.71
N LYS A 224 -12.35 1.00 11.45
CA LYS A 224 -13.25 -0.12 11.18
C LYS A 224 -14.26 0.23 10.09
N LEU A 225 -14.96 -0.77 9.57
CA LEU A 225 -16.10 -0.54 8.70
C LEU A 225 -17.24 0.10 9.49
N LYS A 226 -17.93 1.05 8.88
CA LYS A 226 -19.07 1.70 9.50
C LYS A 226 -20.25 0.73 9.60
N GLY A 227 -20.71 0.50 10.83
CA GLY A 227 -21.83 -0.41 11.12
C GLY A 227 -21.41 -1.80 11.61
N GLU A 228 -20.11 -2.04 11.83
CA GLU A 228 -19.57 -3.21 12.53
C GLU A 228 -19.20 -2.89 13.98
#